data_6bc1de1327089530ca04285a015952d7
#
_entry.id   6bc1de1327089530ca04285a015952d7
#
_cell.length_a   1.000
_cell.length_b   1.000
_cell.length_c   1.000
_cell.angle_alpha   90.00
_cell.angle_beta   90.00
_cell.angle_gamma   90.00
#
_symmetry.space_group_name_H-M   'P 1'
#
loop_
_entity.id
_entity.type
_entity.pdbx_description
1 polymer ?
#
loop_
_entity_poly.entity_id
_entity_poly.type
_entity_poly.pdbx_seq_one_letter_code
_entity_poly.pdbx_strand_id
1 'polypeptide(L)'
;MKVLIAESDDFSQEVISILSKRFDLKVSNNLSQKKFEEAFLEYDIIWFRLRYNLLNIDNNKNIRCKFLVCPVTGINHISKVFLEKNEIYLISLKGEKSFLKEITPTAEHTIFLTLALMRNAIRSIDDVKKGNWNRDIFRGNELKNKRVGIIGYGRLGKMTANIFSAFNCDLTVFDPNFHIEDEISYRKAKRIEDIFKFNEVISIHVDLNSTTNKLIDARILKYCKNAFLINTSRGEVLNEVDVIKAIEDENLKGFAADVINNEAIDYKESELFKYNLTSESNIILTPHIGGNTYESFEKTEKYVLDKLLNLINK
;
A
#
# COMPACT_ATOMS: atom_id res chain seq x y z
N MET A 1 -16.34 -14.18 -25.43
CA MET A 1 -16.51 -13.37 -24.20
C MET A 1 -16.05 -11.95 -24.49
N LYS A 2 -16.74 -10.96 -23.91
CA LYS A 2 -16.33 -9.54 -23.95
C LYS A 2 -15.46 -9.22 -22.75
N VAL A 3 -14.32 -8.59 -22.98
CA VAL A 3 -13.35 -8.23 -21.94
C VAL A 3 -13.17 -6.71 -21.90
N LEU A 4 -13.20 -6.13 -20.71
CA LEU A 4 -12.83 -4.74 -20.47
C LEU A 4 -11.57 -4.67 -19.61
N ILE A 5 -10.54 -3.99 -20.08
CA ILE A 5 -9.46 -3.46 -19.24
C ILE A 5 -9.81 -2.02 -18.91
N ALA A 6 -10.12 -1.72 -17.65
CA ALA A 6 -10.63 -0.42 -17.21
C ALA A 6 -9.52 0.53 -16.71
N GLU A 7 -8.33 0.01 -16.43
CA GLU A 7 -7.12 0.76 -16.06
C GLU A 7 -5.97 0.27 -16.93
N SER A 8 -5.79 0.88 -18.10
CA SER A 8 -4.85 0.41 -19.11
C SER A 8 -3.55 1.21 -19.19
N ASP A 9 -3.36 2.22 -18.33
CA ASP A 9 -2.10 2.94 -18.26
C ASP A 9 -0.98 1.98 -17.90
N ASP A 10 0.08 1.95 -18.73
CA ASP A 10 1.25 1.07 -18.59
C ASP A 10 0.92 -0.44 -18.47
N PHE A 11 -0.22 -0.86 -19.04
CA PHE A 11 -0.62 -2.26 -19.05
C PHE A 11 0.26 -3.09 -19.98
N SER A 12 0.59 -4.31 -19.59
CA SER A 12 1.46 -5.21 -20.36
C SER A 12 0.93 -5.43 -21.80
N GLN A 13 1.72 -5.05 -22.78
CA GLN A 13 1.38 -5.21 -24.21
C GLN A 13 1.27 -6.71 -24.58
N GLU A 14 2.03 -7.56 -23.92
CA GLU A 14 1.94 -9.02 -24.10
C GLU A 14 0.57 -9.52 -23.64
N VAL A 15 0.09 -9.10 -22.45
CA VAL A 15 -1.22 -9.47 -21.92
C VAL A 15 -2.33 -8.95 -22.85
N ILE A 16 -2.26 -7.69 -23.30
CA ILE A 16 -3.20 -7.12 -24.28
C ILE A 16 -3.22 -7.96 -25.56
N SER A 17 -2.07 -8.33 -26.09
CA SER A 17 -1.96 -9.14 -27.32
C SER A 17 -2.59 -10.53 -27.17
N ILE A 18 -2.41 -11.17 -26.01
CA ILE A 18 -3.01 -12.49 -25.75
C ILE A 18 -4.54 -12.36 -25.60
N LEU A 19 -5.01 -11.36 -24.86
CA LEU A 19 -6.45 -11.15 -24.66
C LEU A 19 -7.17 -10.78 -25.97
N SER A 20 -6.57 -9.90 -26.81
CA SER A 20 -7.18 -9.48 -28.08
C SER A 20 -7.28 -10.60 -29.12
N LYS A 21 -6.41 -11.61 -29.07
CA LYS A 21 -6.47 -12.78 -29.95
C LYS A 21 -7.57 -13.78 -29.55
N ARG A 22 -8.00 -13.75 -28.31
CA ARG A 22 -8.93 -14.76 -27.73
C ARG A 22 -10.33 -14.22 -27.44
N PHE A 23 -10.44 -12.90 -27.22
CA PHE A 23 -11.65 -12.27 -26.72
C PHE A 23 -11.97 -10.98 -27.49
N ASP A 24 -13.22 -10.53 -27.44
CA ASP A 24 -13.64 -9.19 -27.83
C ASP A 24 -13.18 -8.20 -26.75
N LEU A 25 -11.99 -7.61 -26.96
CA LEU A 25 -11.28 -6.80 -25.98
C LEU A 25 -11.54 -5.31 -26.19
N LYS A 26 -11.98 -4.63 -25.14
CA LYS A 26 -11.95 -3.17 -25.02
C LYS A 26 -10.97 -2.72 -23.96
N VAL A 27 -10.21 -1.70 -24.29
CA VAL A 27 -9.21 -1.07 -23.41
C VAL A 27 -9.64 0.36 -23.14
N SER A 28 -9.65 0.79 -21.87
CA SER A 28 -10.07 2.13 -21.45
C SER A 28 -9.31 2.59 -20.22
N ASN A 29 -8.94 3.89 -20.16
CA ASN A 29 -8.19 4.47 -19.05
C ASN A 29 -8.97 5.39 -18.13
N ASN A 30 -10.06 5.97 -18.62
CA ASN A 30 -10.74 7.10 -17.97
C ASN A 30 -12.25 6.91 -17.92
N LEU A 31 -12.69 5.77 -17.39
CA LEU A 31 -14.10 5.61 -17.08
C LEU A 31 -14.44 6.39 -15.80
N SER A 32 -15.61 7.03 -15.78
CA SER A 32 -16.16 7.48 -14.50
C SER A 32 -16.57 6.26 -13.65
N GLN A 33 -16.65 6.41 -12.32
CA GLN A 33 -17.09 5.35 -11.41
C GLN A 33 -18.42 4.74 -11.91
N LYS A 34 -19.39 5.57 -12.30
CA LYS A 34 -20.68 5.13 -12.82
C LYS A 34 -20.55 4.28 -14.10
N LYS A 35 -19.71 4.69 -15.06
CA LYS A 35 -19.47 3.91 -16.30
C LYS A 35 -18.77 2.59 -16.02
N PHE A 36 -17.88 2.58 -15.03
CA PHE A 36 -17.24 1.35 -14.58
C PHE A 36 -18.26 0.37 -13.96
N GLU A 37 -19.20 0.86 -13.15
CA GLU A 37 -20.28 0.05 -12.60
C GLU A 37 -21.24 -0.45 -13.70
N GLU A 38 -21.56 0.37 -14.69
CA GLU A 38 -22.38 -0.02 -15.85
C GLU A 38 -21.70 -1.12 -16.68
N ALA A 39 -20.38 -1.19 -16.70
CA ALA A 39 -19.61 -2.21 -17.43
C ALA A 39 -19.92 -3.64 -16.93
N PHE A 40 -20.35 -3.82 -15.69
CA PHE A 40 -20.74 -5.13 -15.16
C PHE A 40 -21.99 -5.72 -15.88
N LEU A 41 -22.78 -4.90 -16.56
CA LEU A 41 -23.93 -5.32 -17.38
C LEU A 41 -23.52 -5.72 -18.81
N GLU A 42 -22.36 -5.27 -19.29
CA GLU A 42 -21.97 -5.39 -20.70
C GLU A 42 -20.84 -6.41 -20.93
N TYR A 43 -19.90 -6.52 -20.01
CA TYR A 43 -18.69 -7.34 -20.17
C TYR A 43 -18.75 -8.62 -19.35
N ASP A 44 -18.18 -9.71 -19.89
CA ASP A 44 -18.07 -11.00 -19.20
C ASP A 44 -16.90 -11.02 -18.23
N ILE A 45 -15.82 -10.27 -18.56
CA ILE A 45 -14.58 -10.15 -17.79
C ILE A 45 -14.26 -8.68 -17.65
N ILE A 46 -14.02 -8.23 -16.42
CA ILE A 46 -13.58 -6.86 -16.11
C ILE A 46 -12.24 -6.92 -15.40
N TRP A 47 -11.29 -6.13 -15.89
CA TRP A 47 -9.95 -6.03 -15.35
C TRP A 47 -9.67 -4.61 -14.87
N PHE A 48 -9.29 -4.45 -13.58
CA PHE A 48 -8.93 -3.17 -12.96
C PHE A 48 -7.98 -3.39 -11.79
N ARG A 49 -7.42 -2.32 -11.21
CA ARG A 49 -6.53 -2.38 -10.03
C ARG A 49 -7.14 -1.70 -8.81
N LEU A 50 -6.88 -0.39 -8.64
CA LEU A 50 -7.25 0.34 -7.41
C LEU A 50 -8.10 1.59 -7.66
N ARG A 51 -8.28 2.02 -8.90
CA ARG A 51 -8.96 3.28 -9.25
C ARG A 51 -10.44 3.29 -8.89
N TYR A 52 -11.11 2.14 -8.90
CA TYR A 52 -12.55 2.05 -8.73
C TYR A 52 -12.91 1.38 -7.42
N ASN A 53 -14.00 1.88 -6.79
CA ASN A 53 -14.51 1.35 -5.54
C ASN A 53 -15.82 0.57 -5.78
N LEU A 54 -15.88 -0.67 -5.32
CA LEU A 54 -17.03 -1.57 -5.46
C LEU A 54 -17.72 -1.86 -4.13
N LEU A 55 -17.53 -1.06 -3.08
CA LEU A 55 -18.16 -1.29 -1.77
C LEU A 55 -19.66 -0.99 -1.80
N ASN A 56 -20.07 0.03 -2.55
CA ASN A 56 -21.45 0.52 -2.61
C ASN A 56 -22.11 0.30 -3.97
N ILE A 57 -21.65 -0.68 -4.74
CA ILE A 57 -22.23 -0.97 -6.06
C ILE A 57 -23.67 -1.47 -5.93
N ASP A 58 -24.55 -1.00 -6.82
CA ASP A 58 -25.96 -1.41 -6.85
C ASP A 58 -26.12 -2.89 -7.22
N ASN A 59 -26.73 -3.64 -6.31
CA ASN A 59 -26.93 -5.09 -6.42
C ASN A 59 -28.23 -5.51 -7.16
N ASN A 60 -29.02 -4.54 -7.65
CA ASN A 60 -30.36 -4.83 -8.18
C ASN A 60 -30.41 -5.01 -9.70
N LYS A 61 -29.24 -5.02 -10.37
CA LYS A 61 -29.14 -5.14 -11.83
C LYS A 61 -28.79 -6.56 -12.25
N ASN A 62 -29.19 -6.91 -13.46
CA ASN A 62 -28.85 -8.19 -14.07
C ASN A 62 -27.38 -8.18 -14.52
N ILE A 63 -26.46 -8.67 -13.69
CA ILE A 63 -25.02 -8.62 -13.91
C ILE A 63 -24.60 -9.71 -14.91
N ARG A 64 -23.89 -9.28 -15.96
CA ARG A 64 -23.30 -10.17 -16.97
C ARG A 64 -21.89 -10.66 -16.57
N CYS A 65 -21.14 -9.84 -15.84
CA CYS A 65 -19.76 -10.13 -15.47
C CYS A 65 -19.64 -11.44 -14.69
N LYS A 66 -18.76 -12.32 -15.13
CA LYS A 66 -18.45 -13.62 -14.49
C LYS A 66 -17.08 -13.63 -13.83
N PHE A 67 -16.14 -12.85 -14.35
CA PHE A 67 -14.78 -12.79 -13.83
C PHE A 67 -14.36 -11.35 -13.57
N LEU A 68 -13.98 -11.06 -12.35
CA LEU A 68 -13.36 -9.81 -11.95
C LEU A 68 -11.86 -10.05 -11.73
N VAL A 69 -11.00 -9.42 -12.53
CA VAL A 69 -9.55 -9.59 -12.46
C VAL A 69 -8.93 -8.36 -11.85
N CYS A 70 -8.25 -8.53 -10.72
CA CYS A 70 -7.64 -7.46 -9.95
C CYS A 70 -6.23 -7.86 -9.49
N PRO A 71 -5.17 -7.51 -10.25
CA PRO A 71 -3.79 -7.95 -10.02
C PRO A 71 -3.13 -7.26 -8.81
N VAL A 72 -3.84 -7.20 -7.68
CA VAL A 72 -3.37 -6.62 -6.42
C VAL A 72 -3.60 -7.57 -5.25
N THR A 73 -2.90 -7.36 -4.15
CA THR A 73 -3.05 -8.15 -2.91
C THR A 73 -4.17 -7.64 -2.00
N GLY A 74 -4.31 -6.30 -1.92
CA GLY A 74 -5.31 -5.65 -1.09
C GLY A 74 -6.63 -5.45 -1.84
N ILE A 75 -7.69 -6.13 -1.41
CA ILE A 75 -9.02 -6.11 -2.05
C ILE A 75 -10.08 -5.42 -1.19
N ASN A 76 -9.68 -4.49 -0.32
CA ASN A 76 -10.59 -3.80 0.60
C ASN A 76 -11.61 -2.89 -0.10
N HIS A 77 -11.34 -2.48 -1.34
CA HIS A 77 -12.22 -1.69 -2.21
C HIS A 77 -13.26 -2.52 -2.97
N ILE A 78 -13.29 -3.87 -2.76
CA ILE A 78 -14.20 -4.80 -3.46
C ILE A 78 -15.17 -5.41 -2.46
N SER A 79 -16.47 -5.27 -2.71
CA SER A 79 -17.53 -5.86 -1.89
C SER A 79 -17.64 -7.38 -2.11
N LYS A 80 -17.35 -8.15 -1.08
CA LYS A 80 -17.55 -9.62 -1.12
C LYS A 80 -19.01 -9.99 -1.32
N VAL A 81 -19.93 -9.26 -0.66
CA VAL A 81 -21.38 -9.48 -0.78
C VAL A 81 -21.84 -9.30 -2.22
N PHE A 82 -21.33 -8.28 -2.93
CA PHE A 82 -21.62 -8.07 -4.34
C PHE A 82 -21.13 -9.23 -5.20
N LEU A 83 -19.90 -9.70 -4.99
CA LEU A 83 -19.35 -10.83 -5.75
C LEU A 83 -20.15 -12.12 -5.54
N GLU A 84 -20.44 -12.46 -4.29
CA GLU A 84 -21.16 -13.67 -3.92
C GLU A 84 -22.58 -13.67 -4.47
N LYS A 85 -23.32 -12.55 -4.32
CA LYS A 85 -24.69 -12.41 -4.81
C LYS A 85 -24.82 -12.56 -6.32
N ASN A 86 -23.80 -12.12 -7.09
CA ASN A 86 -23.80 -12.13 -8.55
C ASN A 86 -22.97 -13.28 -9.14
N GLU A 87 -22.49 -14.20 -8.30
CA GLU A 87 -21.66 -15.34 -8.71
C GLU A 87 -20.41 -14.92 -9.53
N ILE A 88 -19.80 -13.77 -9.16
CA ILE A 88 -18.60 -13.24 -9.82
C ILE A 88 -17.34 -13.86 -9.21
N TYR A 89 -16.55 -14.50 -10.03
CA TYR A 89 -15.27 -15.07 -9.61
C TYR A 89 -14.18 -14.00 -9.59
N LEU A 90 -13.62 -13.74 -8.39
CA LEU A 90 -12.51 -12.78 -8.22
C LEU A 90 -11.17 -13.47 -8.42
N ILE A 91 -10.39 -12.97 -9.38
CA ILE A 91 -9.00 -13.37 -9.62
C ILE A 91 -8.10 -12.26 -9.12
N SER A 92 -7.37 -12.50 -8.03
CA SER A 92 -6.47 -11.53 -7.42
C SER A 92 -5.18 -12.19 -6.95
N LEU A 93 -4.27 -11.40 -6.39
CA LEU A 93 -3.00 -11.88 -5.80
C LEU A 93 -3.15 -12.23 -4.32
N LYS A 94 -4.33 -12.07 -3.74
CA LYS A 94 -4.55 -12.38 -2.33
C LYS A 94 -4.33 -13.87 -2.07
N GLY A 95 -3.40 -14.19 -1.16
CA GLY A 95 -3.06 -15.57 -0.82
C GLY A 95 -1.97 -16.21 -1.67
N GLU A 96 -1.49 -15.58 -2.74
CA GLU A 96 -0.46 -16.11 -3.65
C GLU A 96 0.95 -15.99 -3.05
N LYS A 97 1.17 -16.61 -1.89
CA LYS A 97 2.38 -16.44 -1.06
C LYS A 97 3.68 -16.75 -1.82
N SER A 98 3.69 -17.80 -2.65
CA SER A 98 4.89 -18.21 -3.40
C SER A 98 5.25 -17.17 -4.45
N PHE A 99 4.30 -16.78 -5.32
CA PHE A 99 4.49 -15.79 -6.36
C PHE A 99 4.90 -14.42 -5.79
N LEU A 100 4.23 -13.99 -4.72
CA LEU A 100 4.45 -12.69 -4.12
C LEU A 100 5.84 -12.52 -3.45
N LYS A 101 6.62 -13.57 -3.26
CA LYS A 101 8.03 -13.46 -2.80
C LYS A 101 8.90 -12.71 -3.81
N GLU A 102 8.54 -12.73 -5.09
CA GLU A 102 9.26 -12.05 -6.17
C GLU A 102 8.79 -10.61 -6.42
N ILE A 103 7.82 -10.12 -5.63
CA ILE A 103 7.23 -8.77 -5.77
C ILE A 103 7.71 -7.90 -4.62
N THR A 104 8.71 -7.06 -4.89
CA THR A 104 9.47 -6.30 -3.88
C THR A 104 9.18 -4.80 -3.80
N PRO A 105 8.53 -4.13 -4.79
CA PRO A 105 8.59 -2.67 -4.90
C PRO A 105 8.05 -1.93 -3.68
N THR A 106 7.04 -2.45 -2.98
CA THR A 106 6.53 -1.82 -1.76
C THR A 106 7.56 -1.79 -0.64
N ALA A 107 8.41 -2.85 -0.52
CA ALA A 107 9.48 -2.84 0.47
C ALA A 107 10.58 -1.84 0.09
N GLU A 108 10.91 -1.74 -1.19
CA GLU A 108 11.86 -0.75 -1.72
C GLU A 108 11.36 0.67 -1.50
N HIS A 109 10.07 0.92 -1.80
CA HIS A 109 9.43 2.22 -1.57
C HIS A 109 9.42 2.60 -0.08
N THR A 110 9.23 1.64 0.82
CA THR A 110 9.34 1.86 2.28
C THR A 110 10.71 2.39 2.66
N ILE A 111 11.78 1.82 2.10
CA ILE A 111 13.15 2.27 2.35
C ILE A 111 13.38 3.65 1.75
N PHE A 112 12.89 3.90 0.52
CA PHE A 112 12.94 5.22 -0.11
C PHE A 112 12.30 6.28 0.79
N LEU A 113 11.07 6.06 1.25
CA LEU A 113 10.36 6.98 2.14
C LEU A 113 11.13 7.20 3.45
N THR A 114 11.69 6.14 4.03
CA THR A 114 12.50 6.23 5.25
C THR A 114 13.72 7.13 5.05
N LEU A 115 14.50 6.88 4.01
CA LEU A 115 15.69 7.67 3.71
C LEU A 115 15.35 9.11 3.33
N ALA A 116 14.32 9.32 2.52
CA ALA A 116 13.86 10.65 2.12
C ALA A 116 13.44 11.48 3.34
N LEU A 117 12.69 10.87 4.27
CA LEU A 117 12.25 11.49 5.51
C LEU A 117 13.44 11.84 6.44
N MET A 118 14.32 10.87 6.70
CA MET A 118 15.48 11.03 7.58
C MET A 118 16.52 12.04 7.06
N ARG A 119 16.58 12.25 5.76
CA ARG A 119 17.54 13.15 5.10
C ARG A 119 16.94 14.50 4.71
N ASN A 120 15.68 14.80 5.07
CA ASN A 120 14.94 15.99 4.64
C ASN A 120 14.97 16.15 3.10
N ALA A 121 14.94 15.04 2.34
CA ALA A 121 15.27 15.05 0.92
C ALA A 121 14.28 15.90 0.10
N ILE A 122 12.98 15.76 0.33
CA ILE A 122 11.96 16.48 -0.42
C ILE A 122 12.11 17.99 -0.19
N ARG A 123 12.19 18.43 1.07
CA ARG A 123 12.35 19.84 1.43
C ARG A 123 13.64 20.44 0.85
N SER A 124 14.75 19.70 0.87
CA SER A 124 16.01 20.17 0.29
C SER A 124 15.97 20.28 -1.22
N ILE A 125 15.30 19.34 -1.91
CA ILE A 125 15.10 19.39 -3.37
C ILE A 125 14.23 20.60 -3.74
N ASP A 126 13.16 20.87 -3.00
CA ASP A 126 12.28 21.99 -3.25
C ASP A 126 12.95 23.34 -2.97
N ASP A 127 13.83 23.42 -1.97
CA ASP A 127 14.64 24.60 -1.70
C ASP A 127 15.59 24.92 -2.86
N VAL A 128 16.26 23.90 -3.40
CA VAL A 128 17.13 24.07 -4.58
C VAL A 128 16.31 24.50 -5.82
N LYS A 129 15.11 23.95 -6.03
CA LYS A 129 14.22 24.39 -7.14
C LYS A 129 13.79 25.85 -7.01
N LYS A 130 13.75 26.40 -5.78
CA LYS A 130 13.49 27.82 -5.50
C LYS A 130 14.73 28.71 -5.68
N GLY A 131 15.87 28.15 -6.10
CA GLY A 131 17.13 28.87 -6.34
C GLY A 131 18.01 29.02 -5.10
N ASN A 132 17.70 28.38 -3.99
CA ASN A 132 18.51 28.40 -2.77
C ASN A 132 19.59 27.30 -2.78
N TRP A 133 20.59 27.44 -1.90
CA TRP A 133 21.67 26.47 -1.72
C TRP A 133 22.08 26.37 -0.24
N ASN A 134 21.11 26.01 0.63
CA ASN A 134 21.26 26.04 2.08
C ASN A 134 21.54 24.66 2.66
N ARG A 135 22.83 24.28 2.72
CA ARG A 135 23.24 22.95 3.22
C ARG A 135 22.89 22.72 4.70
N ASP A 136 23.07 23.70 5.54
CA ASP A 136 23.09 23.50 7.00
C ASP A 136 21.70 23.34 7.63
N ILE A 137 20.64 23.89 7.01
CA ILE A 137 19.25 23.74 7.48
C ILE A 137 18.65 22.37 7.19
N PHE A 138 19.28 21.57 6.30
CA PHE A 138 18.80 20.23 5.92
C PHE A 138 19.62 19.10 6.53
N ARG A 139 20.31 19.36 7.66
CA ARG A 139 21.04 18.28 8.36
C ARG A 139 20.12 17.15 8.75
N GLY A 140 20.37 15.96 8.21
CA GLY A 140 19.56 14.75 8.42
C GLY A 140 20.21 13.76 9.39
N ASN A 141 19.67 12.54 9.36
CA ASN A 141 20.14 11.42 10.18
C ASN A 141 20.64 10.29 9.30
N GLU A 142 21.62 9.53 9.80
CA GLU A 142 22.07 8.28 9.19
C GLU A 142 21.14 7.13 9.61
N LEU A 143 20.94 6.15 8.73
CA LEU A 143 20.16 4.96 9.02
C LEU A 143 20.97 3.87 9.73
N LYS A 144 22.27 3.79 9.46
CA LYS A 144 23.18 2.82 10.09
C LYS A 144 23.11 2.89 11.62
N ASN A 145 23.05 1.74 12.27
CA ASN A 145 22.96 1.55 13.72
C ASN A 145 21.68 2.14 14.37
N LYS A 146 20.70 2.55 13.58
CA LYS A 146 19.40 2.96 14.12
C LYS A 146 18.61 1.76 14.62
N ARG A 147 17.90 1.96 15.74
CA ARG A 147 16.89 1.00 16.21
C ARG A 147 15.66 1.14 15.34
N VAL A 148 15.32 0.06 14.64
CA VAL A 148 14.17 0.02 13.73
C VAL A 148 13.16 -0.98 14.21
N GLY A 149 11.92 -0.51 14.41
CA GLY A 149 10.77 -1.32 14.78
C GLY A 149 9.93 -1.68 13.55
N ILE A 150 9.65 -2.96 13.37
CA ILE A 150 8.77 -3.47 12.31
C ILE A 150 7.47 -3.96 12.96
N ILE A 151 6.33 -3.40 12.56
CA ILE A 151 5.00 -3.80 13.01
C ILE A 151 4.33 -4.61 11.89
N GLY A 152 4.05 -5.90 12.15
CA GLY A 152 3.64 -6.87 11.14
C GLY A 152 4.85 -7.53 10.47
N TYR A 153 5.08 -8.81 10.78
CA TYR A 153 6.23 -9.58 10.26
C TYR A 153 5.78 -10.61 9.22
N GLY A 154 4.79 -10.23 8.41
CA GLY A 154 4.37 -10.96 7.22
C GLY A 154 5.37 -10.83 6.06
N ARG A 155 4.91 -11.04 4.83
CA ARG A 155 5.75 -10.98 3.63
C ARG A 155 6.52 -9.66 3.49
N LEU A 156 5.81 -8.52 3.48
CA LEU A 156 6.45 -7.20 3.32
C LEU A 156 7.31 -6.83 4.51
N GLY A 157 6.85 -7.11 5.74
CA GLY A 157 7.65 -6.85 6.93
C GLY A 157 8.98 -7.61 6.93
N LYS A 158 8.99 -8.89 6.47
CA LYS A 158 10.21 -9.68 6.31
C LYS A 158 11.14 -9.10 5.23
N MET A 159 10.61 -8.71 4.07
CA MET A 159 11.40 -8.07 3.00
C MET A 159 12.03 -6.76 3.47
N THR A 160 11.23 -5.90 4.09
CA THR A 160 11.68 -4.59 4.60
C THR A 160 12.72 -4.75 5.71
N ALA A 161 12.52 -5.70 6.63
CA ALA A 161 13.49 -6.01 7.68
C ALA A 161 14.84 -6.45 7.11
N ASN A 162 14.84 -7.30 6.08
CA ASN A 162 16.07 -7.74 5.41
C ASN A 162 16.84 -6.56 4.78
N ILE A 163 16.13 -5.59 4.17
CA ILE A 163 16.77 -4.41 3.59
C ILE A 163 17.34 -3.52 4.70
N PHE A 164 16.61 -3.26 5.79
CA PHE A 164 17.13 -2.53 6.94
C PHE A 164 18.33 -3.22 7.59
N SER A 165 18.34 -4.55 7.63
CA SER A 165 19.47 -5.33 8.11
C SER A 165 20.74 -5.08 7.28
N ALA A 166 20.62 -4.94 5.95
CA ALA A 166 21.73 -4.60 5.07
C ALA A 166 22.30 -3.19 5.33
N PHE A 167 21.52 -2.28 5.93
CA PHE A 167 22.00 -0.99 6.44
C PHE A 167 22.63 -1.09 7.83
N ASN A 168 22.80 -2.29 8.38
CA ASN A 168 23.26 -2.52 9.76
C ASN A 168 22.39 -1.85 10.82
N CYS A 169 21.07 -1.85 10.64
CA CYS A 169 20.11 -1.40 11.65
C CYS A 169 19.95 -2.44 12.76
N ASP A 170 19.60 -1.98 13.97
CA ASP A 170 19.24 -2.82 15.09
C ASP A 170 17.72 -3.07 15.06
N LEU A 171 17.30 -4.27 14.69
CA LEU A 171 15.91 -4.57 14.36
C LEU A 171 15.14 -5.18 15.54
N THR A 172 13.95 -4.66 15.77
CA THR A 172 12.94 -5.23 16.68
C THR A 172 11.64 -5.42 15.92
N VAL A 173 11.04 -6.59 15.99
CA VAL A 173 9.84 -6.93 15.25
C VAL A 173 8.69 -7.25 16.19
N PHE A 174 7.48 -6.83 15.83
CA PHE A 174 6.23 -7.15 16.53
C PHE A 174 5.21 -7.72 15.55
N ASP A 175 4.71 -8.91 15.85
CA ASP A 175 3.57 -9.52 15.18
C ASP A 175 2.86 -10.44 16.18
N PRO A 176 1.56 -10.27 16.43
CA PRO A 176 0.82 -11.14 17.37
C PRO A 176 0.70 -12.59 16.88
N ASN A 177 0.89 -12.82 15.57
CA ASN A 177 0.78 -14.14 14.92
C ASN A 177 2.15 -14.78 14.64
N PHE A 178 3.18 -14.46 15.42
CA PHE A 178 4.46 -15.15 15.29
C PHE A 178 4.29 -16.64 15.45
N HIS A 179 4.69 -17.42 14.44
CA HIS A 179 4.83 -18.85 14.56
C HIS A 179 6.17 -19.17 15.24
N ILE A 180 6.18 -20.24 16.06
CA ILE A 180 7.38 -20.72 16.80
C ILE A 180 8.52 -21.08 15.83
N GLU A 181 8.16 -21.47 14.60
CA GLU A 181 9.06 -21.87 13.51
C GLU A 181 9.76 -20.68 12.81
N ASP A 182 9.35 -19.44 13.07
CA ASP A 182 10.05 -18.27 12.54
C ASP A 182 11.40 -18.11 13.27
N GLU A 183 12.46 -18.75 12.77
CA GLU A 183 13.85 -18.45 13.17
C GLU A 183 14.16 -17.01 12.78
N ILE A 184 14.13 -16.11 13.75
CA ILE A 184 14.41 -14.70 13.53
C ILE A 184 15.69 -14.36 14.27
N SER A 185 16.65 -13.78 13.54
CA SER A 185 17.86 -13.18 14.10
C SER A 185 17.61 -11.84 14.80
N TYR A 186 16.39 -11.30 14.71
CA TYR A 186 16.00 -9.98 15.25
C TYR A 186 15.32 -10.12 16.63
N ARG A 187 15.31 -9.03 17.40
CA ARG A 187 14.58 -9.00 18.66
C ARG A 187 13.07 -9.05 18.42
N LYS A 188 12.35 -9.84 19.24
CA LYS A 188 10.88 -9.90 19.24
C LYS A 188 10.35 -9.00 20.36
N ALA A 189 9.55 -8.00 20.02
CA ALA A 189 8.79 -7.24 21.00
C ALA A 189 7.60 -8.06 21.50
N LYS A 190 7.33 -8.02 22.81
CA LYS A 190 6.15 -8.68 23.39
C LYS A 190 4.88 -7.86 23.21
N ARG A 191 5.01 -6.55 23.14
CA ARG A 191 3.91 -5.60 23.05
C ARG A 191 4.23 -4.56 22.00
N ILE A 192 3.20 -4.03 21.34
CA ILE A 192 3.35 -3.00 20.33
C ILE A 192 3.94 -1.71 20.90
N GLU A 193 3.62 -1.37 22.16
CA GLU A 193 4.15 -0.20 22.85
C GLU A 193 5.68 -0.23 22.97
N ASP A 194 6.28 -1.41 23.07
CA ASP A 194 7.74 -1.57 23.13
C ASP A 194 8.39 -1.13 21.81
N ILE A 195 7.72 -1.31 20.68
CA ILE A 195 8.19 -0.80 19.39
C ILE A 195 8.28 0.72 19.43
N PHE A 196 7.24 1.41 19.88
CA PHE A 196 7.19 2.87 19.93
C PHE A 196 8.14 3.47 20.99
N LYS A 197 8.34 2.75 22.07
CA LYS A 197 9.18 3.20 23.19
C LYS A 197 10.68 3.13 22.91
N PHE A 198 11.12 2.14 22.13
CA PHE A 198 12.54 1.82 22.04
C PHE A 198 13.16 2.03 20.66
N ASN A 199 12.37 2.30 19.60
CA ASN A 199 12.88 2.44 18.26
C ASN A 199 12.84 3.90 17.78
N GLU A 200 13.79 4.24 16.91
CA GLU A 200 13.96 5.57 16.31
C GLU A 200 13.29 5.67 14.92
N VAL A 201 13.08 4.51 14.29
CA VAL A 201 12.35 4.37 13.02
C VAL A 201 11.33 3.26 13.21
N ILE A 202 10.09 3.49 12.81
CA ILE A 202 9.00 2.54 12.95
C ILE A 202 8.33 2.37 11.61
N SER A 203 8.23 1.12 11.13
CA SER A 203 7.64 0.79 9.84
C SER A 203 6.48 -0.18 10.00
N ILE A 204 5.34 0.13 9.37
CA ILE A 204 4.06 -0.57 9.52
C ILE A 204 3.78 -1.44 8.30
N HIS A 205 3.54 -2.75 8.51
CA HIS A 205 3.32 -3.76 7.49
C HIS A 205 2.18 -4.73 7.86
N VAL A 206 1.11 -4.22 8.46
CA VAL A 206 -0.06 -5.02 8.84
C VAL A 206 -1.15 -4.95 7.79
N ASP A 207 -1.96 -6.02 7.68
CA ASP A 207 -3.19 -5.99 6.88
C ASP A 207 -4.27 -5.20 7.62
N LEU A 208 -5.17 -4.53 6.87
CA LEU A 208 -6.34 -3.88 7.44
C LEU A 208 -7.44 -4.92 7.75
N ASN A 209 -7.82 -4.98 9.02
CA ASN A 209 -8.95 -5.77 9.52
C ASN A 209 -9.52 -5.12 10.80
N SER A 210 -10.50 -5.76 11.44
CA SER A 210 -11.14 -5.21 12.64
C SER A 210 -10.19 -4.98 13.83
N THR A 211 -9.08 -5.71 13.91
CA THR A 211 -8.10 -5.59 15.01
C THR A 211 -6.97 -4.61 14.70
N THR A 212 -6.78 -4.25 13.43
CA THR A 212 -5.73 -3.33 12.98
C THR A 212 -6.26 -1.96 12.55
N ASN A 213 -7.58 -1.81 12.43
CA ASN A 213 -8.22 -0.52 12.17
C ASN A 213 -7.96 0.43 13.35
N LYS A 214 -7.35 1.60 13.07
CA LYS A 214 -6.89 2.58 14.07
C LYS A 214 -6.01 1.95 15.17
N LEU A 215 -5.21 0.94 14.79
CA LEU A 215 -4.26 0.29 15.70
C LEU A 215 -3.27 1.29 16.30
N ILE A 216 -2.83 2.26 15.48
CA ILE A 216 -1.90 3.30 15.89
C ILE A 216 -2.69 4.58 16.18
N ASP A 217 -2.92 4.83 17.44
CA ASP A 217 -3.64 5.99 17.96
C ASP A 217 -2.86 6.67 19.11
N ALA A 218 -3.45 7.67 19.75
CA ALA A 218 -2.84 8.41 20.85
C ALA A 218 -2.34 7.51 22.00
N ARG A 219 -3.02 6.36 22.25
CA ARG A 219 -2.63 5.42 23.32
C ARG A 219 -1.28 4.77 23.03
N ILE A 220 -0.95 4.60 21.77
CA ILE A 220 0.33 4.03 21.30
C ILE A 220 1.34 5.14 21.06
N LEU A 221 0.96 6.22 20.36
CA LEU A 221 1.85 7.31 19.97
C LEU A 221 2.48 8.04 21.18
N LYS A 222 1.82 8.06 22.34
CA LYS A 222 2.40 8.63 23.58
C LYS A 222 3.72 7.99 24.03
N TYR A 223 4.03 6.78 23.55
CA TYR A 223 5.30 6.10 23.84
C TYR A 223 6.44 6.52 22.90
N CYS A 224 6.13 7.19 21.79
CA CYS A 224 7.14 7.73 20.89
C CYS A 224 8.02 8.78 21.58
N LYS A 225 9.30 8.73 21.24
CA LYS A 225 10.29 9.72 21.68
C LYS A 225 11.08 10.18 20.47
N ASN A 226 10.53 11.15 19.72
CA ASN A 226 11.19 11.74 18.57
C ASN A 226 11.56 10.70 17.48
N ALA A 227 10.61 9.80 17.13
CA ALA A 227 10.81 8.74 16.15
C ALA A 227 10.30 9.14 14.75
N PHE A 228 10.78 8.46 13.73
CA PHE A 228 10.24 8.49 12.38
C PHE A 228 9.21 7.36 12.21
N LEU A 229 8.03 7.67 11.68
CA LEU A 229 6.96 6.71 11.43
C LEU A 229 6.69 6.57 9.94
N ILE A 230 6.70 5.34 9.43
CA ILE A 230 6.48 5.03 8.02
C ILE A 230 5.29 4.08 7.86
N ASN A 231 4.33 4.42 7.01
CA ASN A 231 3.17 3.58 6.70
C ASN A 231 3.02 3.33 5.21
N THR A 232 3.31 2.11 4.78
CA THR A 232 3.07 1.62 3.41
C THR A 232 2.08 0.46 3.40
N SER A 233 1.24 0.36 4.43
CA SER A 233 0.23 -0.70 4.58
C SER A 233 -1.17 -0.24 4.15
N ARG A 234 -1.93 0.39 5.06
CA ARG A 234 -3.24 1.00 4.80
C ARG A 234 -3.41 2.25 5.67
N GLY A 235 -4.09 3.28 5.13
CA GLY A 235 -4.34 4.54 5.85
C GLY A 235 -5.10 4.32 7.14
N GLU A 236 -6.15 3.50 7.10
CA GLU A 236 -7.06 3.24 8.21
C GLU A 236 -6.40 2.50 9.41
N VAL A 237 -5.17 2.02 9.26
CA VAL A 237 -4.39 1.48 10.39
C VAL A 237 -4.01 2.57 11.38
N LEU A 238 -3.97 3.82 10.93
CA LEU A 238 -3.66 4.99 11.74
C LEU A 238 -4.93 5.76 12.14
N ASN A 239 -4.91 6.40 13.30
CA ASN A 239 -5.74 7.55 13.57
C ASN A 239 -4.99 8.81 13.11
N GLU A 240 -5.38 9.39 11.99
CA GLU A 240 -4.66 10.52 11.37
C GLU A 240 -4.57 11.75 12.27
N VAL A 241 -5.63 12.06 13.02
CA VAL A 241 -5.65 13.19 13.95
C VAL A 241 -4.62 12.99 15.07
N ASP A 242 -4.50 11.77 15.58
CA ASP A 242 -3.52 11.45 16.63
C ASP A 242 -2.07 11.49 16.10
N VAL A 243 -1.86 11.09 14.82
CA VAL A 243 -0.56 11.20 14.16
C VAL A 243 -0.16 12.66 13.98
N ILE A 244 -1.08 13.53 13.51
CA ILE A 244 -0.86 14.97 13.38
C ILE A 244 -0.45 15.56 14.74
N LYS A 245 -1.23 15.26 15.78
CA LYS A 245 -0.91 15.71 17.14
C LYS A 245 0.46 15.22 17.61
N ALA A 246 0.83 13.98 17.33
CA ALA A 246 2.14 13.45 17.71
C ALA A 246 3.31 14.14 16.95
N ILE A 247 3.06 14.66 15.76
CA ILE A 247 4.03 15.49 15.01
C ILE A 247 4.14 16.88 15.66
N GLU A 248 3.02 17.52 15.98
CA GLU A 248 2.97 18.83 16.62
C GLU A 248 3.61 18.83 18.03
N ASP A 249 3.39 17.74 18.78
CA ASP A 249 3.96 17.51 20.12
C ASP A 249 5.44 17.04 20.06
N GLU A 250 6.07 16.95 18.87
CA GLU A 250 7.42 16.46 18.62
C GLU A 250 7.69 15.02 19.09
N ASN A 251 6.65 14.25 19.37
CA ASN A 251 6.75 12.82 19.65
C ASN A 251 7.19 12.06 18.38
N LEU A 252 6.74 12.52 17.20
CA LEU A 252 7.23 12.10 15.89
C LEU A 252 8.12 13.18 15.30
N LYS A 253 9.34 12.80 14.94
CA LYS A 253 10.31 13.65 14.23
C LYS A 253 9.99 13.83 12.75
N GLY A 254 9.19 12.92 12.21
CA GLY A 254 8.71 12.95 10.85
C GLY A 254 7.79 11.76 10.55
N PHE A 255 6.98 11.94 9.55
CA PHE A 255 6.01 10.94 9.11
C PHE A 255 6.05 10.76 7.59
N ALA A 256 6.06 9.51 7.13
CA ALA A 256 5.92 9.23 5.70
C ALA A 256 4.86 8.14 5.46
N ALA A 257 4.01 8.35 4.46
CA ALA A 257 3.02 7.36 4.08
C ALA A 257 2.80 7.30 2.57
N ASP A 258 2.55 6.09 2.10
CA ASP A 258 2.10 5.83 0.73
C ASP A 258 0.58 5.68 0.66
N VAL A 259 -0.08 5.70 1.80
CA VAL A 259 -1.51 5.42 1.97
C VAL A 259 -2.12 6.36 3.00
N ILE A 260 -3.36 6.79 2.78
CA ILE A 260 -4.14 7.66 3.68
C ILE A 260 -5.56 7.14 3.84
N ASN A 261 -6.28 7.65 4.83
CA ASN A 261 -7.68 7.28 5.04
C ASN A 261 -8.55 7.70 3.85
N ASN A 262 -9.51 6.84 3.52
CA ASN A 262 -10.51 7.08 2.47
C ASN A 262 -9.94 7.35 1.06
N GLU A 263 -8.69 7.02 0.79
CA GLU A 263 -8.02 7.32 -0.50
C GLU A 263 -8.80 6.82 -1.73
N ALA A 264 -9.47 5.67 -1.62
CA ALA A 264 -10.28 5.09 -2.70
C ALA A 264 -11.67 5.74 -2.88
N ILE A 265 -12.12 6.59 -1.94
CA ILE A 265 -13.42 7.26 -1.97
C ILE A 265 -13.22 8.74 -2.23
N ASP A 266 -12.58 9.43 -1.33
CA ASP A 266 -12.18 10.84 -1.45
C ASP A 266 -10.95 11.11 -0.59
N TYR A 267 -9.77 11.12 -1.20
CA TYR A 267 -8.50 11.38 -0.53
C TYR A 267 -8.43 12.78 0.10
N LYS A 268 -9.25 13.74 -0.40
CA LYS A 268 -9.29 15.11 0.14
C LYS A 268 -9.90 15.18 1.53
N GLU A 269 -10.65 14.17 1.93
CA GLU A 269 -11.21 14.07 3.29
C GLU A 269 -10.20 13.56 4.32
N SER A 270 -9.02 13.08 3.90
CA SER A 270 -7.96 12.69 4.83
C SER A 270 -7.42 13.92 5.59
N GLU A 271 -7.35 13.82 6.91
CA GLU A 271 -6.79 14.88 7.77
C GLU A 271 -5.28 15.04 7.54
N LEU A 272 -4.57 13.94 7.29
CA LEU A 272 -3.14 13.99 6.92
C LEU A 272 -2.91 14.69 5.59
N PHE A 273 -3.78 14.44 4.59
CA PHE A 273 -3.69 15.16 3.32
C PHE A 273 -3.91 16.67 3.50
N LYS A 274 -4.98 17.06 4.21
CA LYS A 274 -5.27 18.48 4.50
C LYS A 274 -4.11 19.14 5.27
N TYR A 275 -3.61 18.48 6.30
CA TYR A 275 -2.51 18.99 7.12
C TYR A 275 -1.21 19.16 6.31
N ASN A 276 -0.88 18.20 5.45
CA ASN A 276 0.31 18.24 4.61
C ASN A 276 0.32 19.42 3.61
N LEU A 277 -0.86 19.91 3.19
CA LEU A 277 -0.95 21.06 2.27
C LEU A 277 -0.51 22.38 2.91
N THR A 278 -0.60 22.52 4.22
CA THR A 278 -0.37 23.78 4.94
C THR A 278 0.78 23.71 5.95
N SER A 279 1.23 22.51 6.29
CA SER A 279 2.26 22.28 7.30
C SER A 279 3.66 22.36 6.70
N GLU A 280 4.59 22.95 7.47
CA GLU A 280 6.04 22.89 7.20
C GLU A 280 6.72 21.69 7.88
N SER A 281 5.94 20.82 8.53
CA SER A 281 6.44 19.64 9.21
C SER A 281 7.10 18.66 8.24
N ASN A 282 7.97 17.81 8.78
CA ASN A 282 8.64 16.78 7.97
C ASN A 282 7.69 15.61 7.67
N ILE A 283 6.80 15.83 6.68
CA ILE A 283 5.82 14.84 6.21
C ILE A 283 6.08 14.55 4.73
N ILE A 284 5.97 13.28 4.35
CA ILE A 284 6.03 12.82 2.96
C ILE A 284 4.81 11.94 2.70
N LEU A 285 3.97 12.34 1.76
CA LEU A 285 2.86 11.53 1.27
C LEU A 285 3.09 11.17 -0.20
N THR A 286 2.89 9.91 -0.55
CA THR A 286 2.89 9.43 -1.95
C THR A 286 1.54 8.79 -2.27
N PRO A 287 1.06 8.89 -3.54
CA PRO A 287 -0.31 8.54 -3.89
C PRO A 287 -0.48 7.04 -4.20
N HIS A 288 -0.22 6.18 -3.21
CA HIS A 288 -0.33 4.72 -3.25
C HIS A 288 0.45 4.07 -4.42
N ILE A 289 1.72 4.46 -4.55
CA ILE A 289 2.61 4.01 -5.61
C ILE A 289 3.60 2.92 -5.19
N GLY A 290 3.56 2.44 -3.95
CA GLY A 290 4.51 1.46 -3.43
C GLY A 290 4.58 0.17 -4.26
N GLY A 291 3.48 -0.24 -4.90
CA GLY A 291 3.45 -1.38 -5.83
C GLY A 291 3.53 -1.00 -7.31
N ASN A 292 3.58 0.28 -7.63
CA ASN A 292 3.44 0.81 -8.99
C ASN A 292 4.79 0.89 -9.71
N THR A 293 5.29 -0.25 -10.20
CA THR A 293 6.49 -0.34 -11.04
C THR A 293 6.19 -1.14 -12.31
N TYR A 294 6.91 -0.86 -13.39
CA TYR A 294 6.74 -1.57 -14.67
C TYR A 294 6.89 -3.07 -14.50
N GLU A 295 7.92 -3.50 -13.77
CA GLU A 295 8.22 -4.92 -13.54
C GLU A 295 7.14 -5.60 -12.70
N SER A 296 6.62 -4.91 -11.68
CA SER A 296 5.55 -5.45 -10.84
C SER A 296 4.26 -5.60 -11.63
N PHE A 297 3.89 -4.61 -12.44
CA PHE A 297 2.71 -4.66 -13.29
C PHE A 297 2.79 -5.81 -14.29
N GLU A 298 3.89 -5.90 -15.04
CA GLU A 298 4.08 -6.96 -16.01
C GLU A 298 3.98 -8.36 -15.37
N LYS A 299 4.70 -8.60 -14.27
CA LYS A 299 4.66 -9.88 -13.55
C LYS A 299 3.27 -10.22 -13.02
N THR A 300 2.62 -9.26 -12.36
CA THR A 300 1.32 -9.50 -11.72
C THR A 300 0.20 -9.69 -12.71
N GLU A 301 0.21 -8.96 -13.82
CA GLU A 301 -0.77 -9.10 -14.91
C GLU A 301 -0.63 -10.44 -15.62
N LYS A 302 0.58 -10.88 -15.94
CA LYS A 302 0.83 -12.20 -16.53
C LYS A 302 0.34 -13.31 -15.59
N TYR A 303 0.64 -13.21 -14.31
CA TYR A 303 0.24 -14.20 -13.33
C TYR A 303 -1.28 -14.36 -13.23
N VAL A 304 -2.03 -13.26 -13.15
CA VAL A 304 -3.50 -13.34 -13.07
C VAL A 304 -4.13 -13.68 -14.42
N LEU A 305 -3.47 -13.37 -15.56
CA LEU A 305 -3.88 -13.86 -16.88
C LEU A 305 -3.84 -15.40 -16.94
N ASP A 306 -2.75 -16.00 -16.50
CA ASP A 306 -2.61 -17.46 -16.48
C ASP A 306 -3.69 -18.10 -15.60
N LYS A 307 -4.00 -17.51 -14.44
CA LYS A 307 -5.11 -17.95 -13.59
C LYS A 307 -6.46 -17.86 -14.31
N LEU A 308 -6.74 -16.73 -14.99
CA LEU A 308 -7.96 -16.53 -15.75
C LEU A 308 -8.11 -17.59 -16.85
N LEU A 309 -7.07 -17.78 -17.65
CA LEU A 309 -7.09 -18.73 -18.77
C LEU A 309 -7.27 -20.17 -18.29
N ASN A 310 -6.64 -20.55 -17.19
CA ASN A 310 -6.80 -21.87 -16.59
C ASN A 310 -8.23 -22.12 -16.06
N LEU A 311 -8.94 -21.07 -15.62
CA LEU A 311 -10.33 -21.18 -15.16
C LEU A 311 -11.32 -21.28 -16.32
N ILE A 312 -11.09 -20.54 -17.42
CA ILE A 312 -11.99 -20.51 -18.58
C ILE A 312 -11.84 -21.80 -19.42
N ASN A 313 -10.66 -22.43 -19.41
CA ASN A 313 -10.40 -23.67 -20.18
C ASN A 313 -10.86 -24.94 -19.45
N LYS A 314 -11.35 -24.85 -18.21
CA LYS A 314 -11.98 -25.95 -17.46
C LYS A 314 -13.49 -26.01 -17.70
#